data_fa768d1e1be7ffa729477b96d9e58655
#
_entry.id   fa768d1e1be7ffa729477b96d9e58655
#
_cell.length_a   1.000
_cell.length_b   1.000
_cell.length_c   1.000
_cell.angle_alpha   90.00
_cell.angle_beta   90.00
_cell.angle_gamma   90.00
#
_symmetry.space_group_name_H-M   'P 1'
#
loop_
_entity.id
_entity.type
_entity.pdbx_description
1 polymer ?
#
loop_
_entity_poly.entity_id
_entity_poly.type
_entity_poly.pdbx_seq_one_letter_code
_entity_poly.pdbx_strand_id
1 'polypeptide(L)'
;MESRNLTCIGCPMGCLMTVEMENGEVVSVSGNTCKRGDDYARKEVTHPTRIVTSSVYVTGGTIPMVSVKTAHDIPKEKIMDIMASIEHVTVAAPIKIGDVIVANAADTGVDIIATKDIVKR
;
A
#
# COMPACT_ATOMS: atom_id res chain seq x y z
N MET A 1 -18.69 17.81 16.15
CA MET A 1 -17.29 17.33 16.20
C MET A 1 -17.26 15.83 16.28
N GLU A 2 -16.55 15.19 15.38
CA GLU A 2 -16.41 13.72 15.39
C GLU A 2 -15.11 13.34 16.09
N SER A 3 -15.11 12.22 16.79
CA SER A 3 -13.89 11.65 17.36
C SER A 3 -13.69 10.23 16.84
N ARG A 4 -12.44 9.85 16.57
CA ARG A 4 -12.05 8.51 16.16
C ARG A 4 -10.91 8.00 17.01
N ASN A 5 -11.01 6.74 17.42
CA ASN A 5 -9.94 6.08 18.16
C ASN A 5 -9.09 5.27 17.21
N LEU A 6 -7.78 5.45 17.27
CA LEU A 6 -6.81 4.75 16.43
C LEU A 6 -5.71 4.15 17.30
N THR A 7 -5.12 3.06 16.81
CA THR A 7 -3.91 2.48 17.40
C THR A 7 -2.72 2.87 16.52
N CYS A 8 -1.70 3.47 17.12
CA CYS A 8 -0.49 3.86 16.39
C CYS A 8 0.25 2.62 15.90
N ILE A 9 0.57 2.58 14.62
CA ILE A 9 1.37 1.52 14.00
C ILE A 9 2.78 1.99 13.66
N GLY A 10 3.12 3.26 13.96
CA GLY A 10 4.42 3.84 13.67
C GLY A 10 5.55 3.39 14.59
N CYS A 11 5.23 2.69 15.68
CA CYS A 11 6.21 2.14 16.61
C CYS A 11 5.63 0.91 17.32
N PRO A 12 6.48 0.08 17.96
CA PRO A 12 6.02 -1.15 18.63
C PRO A 12 5.09 -0.92 19.83
N MET A 13 5.00 0.29 20.35
CA MET A 13 4.22 0.57 21.56
C MET A 13 2.71 0.48 21.36
N GLY A 14 2.23 0.63 20.13
CA GLY A 14 0.80 0.50 19.83
C GLY A 14 -0.08 1.49 20.59
N CYS A 15 0.33 2.75 20.70
CA CYS A 15 -0.38 3.75 21.47
C CYS A 15 -1.79 3.98 20.93
N LEU A 16 -2.77 3.99 21.85
CA LEU A 16 -4.14 4.38 21.50
C LEU A 16 -4.20 5.91 21.36
N MET A 17 -4.81 6.35 20.28
CA MET A 17 -4.94 7.78 19.99
C MET A 17 -6.40 8.14 19.75
N THR A 18 -6.76 9.36 20.11
CA THR A 18 -8.07 9.92 19.80
C THR A 18 -7.88 11.10 18.85
N VAL A 19 -8.57 11.04 17.72
CA VAL A 19 -8.53 12.13 16.72
C VAL A 19 -9.87 12.83 16.75
N GLU A 20 -9.85 14.13 16.97
CA GLU A 20 -11.05 14.96 16.90
C GLU A 20 -11.11 15.64 15.54
N MET A 21 -12.26 15.53 14.88
CA MET A 21 -12.48 16.07 13.54
C MET A 21 -13.69 16.96 13.51
N GLU A 22 -13.64 17.98 12.64
CA GLU A 22 -14.76 18.87 12.39
C GLU A 22 -14.80 19.18 10.89
N ASN A 23 -15.96 18.93 10.27
CA ASN A 23 -16.17 19.16 8.82
C ASN A 23 -15.14 18.43 7.94
N GLY A 24 -14.71 17.24 8.33
CA GLY A 24 -13.72 16.45 7.58
C GLY A 24 -12.28 16.87 7.81
N GLU A 25 -12.03 17.85 8.67
CA GLU A 25 -10.68 18.28 9.01
C GLU A 25 -10.28 17.81 10.41
N VAL A 26 -9.00 17.49 10.57
CA VAL A 26 -8.46 17.12 11.88
C VAL A 26 -8.27 18.35 12.73
N VAL A 27 -8.97 18.40 13.87
CA VAL A 27 -8.86 19.50 14.83
C VAL A 27 -7.75 19.25 15.82
N SER A 28 -7.70 18.03 16.38
CA SER A 28 -6.65 17.65 17.32
C SER A 28 -6.41 16.15 17.34
N VAL A 29 -5.22 15.76 17.77
CA VAL A 29 -4.82 14.38 18.00
C VAL A 29 -4.29 14.28 19.42
N SER A 30 -4.84 13.36 20.21
CA SER A 30 -4.40 13.13 21.59
C SER A 30 -4.08 11.66 21.83
N GLY A 31 -3.29 11.40 22.88
CA GLY A 31 -2.88 10.04 23.22
C GLY A 31 -1.63 9.55 22.48
N ASN A 32 -1.13 10.31 21.52
CA ASN A 32 0.12 9.98 20.84
C ASN A 32 1.32 10.27 21.73
N THR A 33 2.32 9.39 21.70
CA THR A 33 3.57 9.58 22.46
C THR A 33 4.69 10.16 21.61
N CYS A 34 4.52 10.22 20.29
CA CYS A 34 5.53 10.77 19.40
C CYS A 34 4.86 11.35 18.14
N LYS A 35 5.64 12.13 17.40
CA LYS A 35 5.16 12.75 16.15
C LYS A 35 4.69 11.72 15.13
N ARG A 36 5.25 10.50 15.12
CA ARG A 36 4.84 9.43 14.20
C ARG A 36 3.36 9.07 14.40
N GLY A 37 2.90 9.03 15.67
CA GLY A 37 1.51 8.77 15.97
C GLY A 37 0.60 9.88 15.47
N ASP A 38 1.01 11.14 15.63
CA ASP A 38 0.26 12.29 15.12
C ASP A 38 0.16 12.24 13.59
N ASP A 39 1.28 12.05 12.91
CA ASP A 39 1.30 11.98 11.43
C ASP A 39 0.45 10.83 10.92
N TYR A 40 0.54 9.66 11.55
CA TYR A 40 -0.27 8.49 11.19
C TYR A 40 -1.76 8.76 11.35
N ALA A 41 -2.16 9.32 12.49
CA ALA A 41 -3.57 9.57 12.78
C ALA A 41 -4.17 10.56 11.79
N ARG A 42 -3.46 11.63 11.47
CA ARG A 42 -3.92 12.64 10.51
C ARG A 42 -4.07 12.04 9.12
N LYS A 43 -3.10 11.27 8.66
CA LYS A 43 -3.12 10.61 7.36
C LYS A 43 -4.25 9.59 7.27
N GLU A 44 -4.42 8.76 8.32
CA GLU A 44 -5.40 7.68 8.31
C GLU A 44 -6.84 8.17 8.21
N VAL A 45 -7.15 9.30 8.81
CA VAL A 45 -8.53 9.83 8.78
C VAL A 45 -8.80 10.77 7.61
N THR A 46 -7.76 11.31 6.97
CA THR A 46 -7.91 12.24 5.83
C THR A 46 -7.57 11.59 4.50
N HIS A 47 -6.38 11.01 4.39
CA HIS A 47 -5.89 10.37 3.16
C HIS A 47 -5.20 9.05 3.48
N PRO A 48 -5.95 8.01 3.86
CA PRO A 48 -5.33 6.71 4.14
C PRO A 48 -4.73 6.15 2.86
N THR A 49 -3.47 5.72 2.95
CA THR A 49 -2.74 5.10 1.85
C THR A 49 -2.20 3.75 2.25
N ARG A 50 -2.00 2.87 1.27
CA ARG A 50 -1.55 1.50 1.51
C ARG A 50 -0.62 1.06 0.39
N ILE A 51 0.31 0.17 0.72
CA ILE A 51 1.09 -0.56 -0.27
C ILE A 51 0.37 -1.88 -0.52
N VAL A 52 0.03 -2.14 -1.77
CA VAL A 52 -0.63 -3.39 -2.16
C VAL A 52 0.43 -4.41 -2.58
N THR A 53 0.34 -5.61 -2.05
CA THR A 53 1.18 -6.74 -2.44
C THR A 53 0.30 -7.85 -3.00
N SER A 54 0.79 -8.52 -4.03
CA SER A 54 0.08 -9.63 -4.66
C SER A 54 1.07 -10.50 -5.42
N SER A 55 0.58 -11.35 -6.30
CA SER A 55 1.42 -12.14 -7.21
C SER A 55 0.77 -12.23 -8.57
N VAL A 56 1.60 -12.40 -9.61
CA VAL A 56 1.15 -12.59 -10.99
C VAL A 56 1.76 -13.85 -11.55
N TYR A 57 1.13 -14.41 -12.59
CA TYR A 57 1.63 -15.63 -13.25
C TYR A 57 2.88 -15.32 -14.08
N VAL A 58 3.79 -16.27 -14.11
CA VAL A 58 5.04 -16.19 -14.88
C VAL A 58 5.12 -17.36 -15.85
N THR A 59 5.43 -17.06 -17.12
CA THR A 59 5.67 -18.07 -18.14
C THR A 59 7.18 -18.22 -18.37
N GLY A 60 7.64 -19.44 -18.61
CA GLY A 60 9.04 -19.72 -18.89
C GLY A 60 10.01 -19.52 -17.73
N GLY A 61 9.51 -19.34 -16.54
CA GLY A 61 10.33 -19.19 -15.34
C GLY A 61 10.47 -20.47 -14.54
N THR A 62 11.41 -20.47 -13.57
CA THR A 62 11.64 -21.60 -12.67
C THR A 62 10.50 -21.79 -11.67
N ILE A 63 9.72 -20.75 -11.43
CA ILE A 63 8.52 -20.82 -10.61
C ILE A 63 7.35 -20.18 -11.36
N PRO A 64 6.10 -20.62 -11.12
CA PRO A 64 4.95 -20.17 -11.91
C PRO A 64 4.41 -18.79 -11.55
N MET A 65 4.84 -18.22 -10.43
CA MET A 65 4.32 -16.91 -9.95
C MET A 65 5.44 -16.07 -9.37
N VAL A 66 5.30 -14.76 -9.48
CA VAL A 66 6.23 -13.79 -8.89
C VAL A 66 5.44 -12.83 -7.99
N SER A 67 6.00 -12.54 -6.82
CA SER A 67 5.42 -11.55 -5.92
C SER A 67 5.64 -10.15 -6.49
N VAL A 68 4.62 -9.32 -6.39
CA VAL A 68 4.64 -7.94 -6.86
C VAL A 68 4.09 -7.01 -5.79
N LYS A 69 4.44 -5.72 -5.89
CA LYS A 69 3.91 -4.70 -4.99
C LYS A 69 3.79 -3.37 -5.73
N THR A 70 3.00 -2.46 -5.17
CA THR A 70 3.00 -1.09 -5.64
C THR A 70 4.33 -0.44 -5.28
N ALA A 71 4.93 0.31 -6.21
CA ALA A 71 6.22 0.96 -5.99
C ALA A 71 6.14 2.02 -4.87
N HIS A 72 4.98 2.63 -4.73
CA HIS A 72 4.67 3.61 -3.68
C HIS A 72 3.30 3.31 -3.11
N ASP A 73 2.96 3.93 -1.97
CA ASP A 73 1.63 3.77 -1.41
C ASP A 73 0.59 4.46 -2.30
N ILE A 74 -0.61 3.89 -2.28
CA ILE A 74 -1.75 4.35 -3.07
C ILE A 74 -2.92 4.67 -2.14
N PRO A 75 -3.90 5.50 -2.59
CA PRO A 75 -5.11 5.72 -1.79
C PRO A 75 -5.80 4.39 -1.47
N LYS A 76 -6.23 4.22 -0.22
CA LYS A 76 -6.89 3.00 0.24
C LYS A 76 -8.09 2.61 -0.64
N GLU A 77 -8.82 3.59 -1.14
CA GLU A 77 -9.98 3.40 -2.02
C GLU A 77 -9.62 2.80 -3.39
N LYS A 78 -8.33 2.85 -3.76
CA LYS A 78 -7.84 2.30 -5.03
C LYS A 78 -7.36 0.85 -4.94
N ILE A 79 -7.35 0.25 -3.76
CA ILE A 79 -6.85 -1.13 -3.58
C ILE A 79 -7.57 -2.11 -4.50
N MET A 80 -8.89 -2.06 -4.55
CA MET A 80 -9.68 -2.97 -5.39
C MET A 80 -9.40 -2.76 -6.87
N ASP A 81 -9.23 -1.51 -7.31
CA ASP A 81 -8.88 -1.19 -8.70
C ASP A 81 -7.50 -1.73 -9.05
N ILE A 82 -6.51 -1.61 -8.14
CA ILE A 82 -5.19 -2.18 -8.32
C ILE A 82 -5.26 -3.71 -8.43
N MET A 83 -6.00 -4.37 -7.53
CA MET A 83 -6.15 -5.83 -7.56
C MET A 83 -6.79 -6.28 -8.86
N ALA A 84 -7.80 -5.57 -9.35
CA ALA A 84 -8.44 -5.86 -10.62
C ALA A 84 -7.46 -5.69 -11.80
N SER A 85 -6.57 -4.70 -11.74
CA SER A 85 -5.61 -4.44 -12.81
C SER A 85 -4.55 -5.52 -12.95
N ILE A 86 -4.25 -6.27 -11.88
CA ILE A 86 -3.23 -7.33 -11.90
C ILE A 86 -3.81 -8.75 -11.94
N GLU A 87 -5.12 -8.90 -11.80
CA GLU A 87 -5.79 -10.20 -11.70
C GLU A 87 -5.50 -11.13 -12.89
N HIS A 88 -5.40 -10.59 -14.10
CA HIS A 88 -5.18 -11.36 -15.32
C HIS A 88 -3.78 -11.14 -15.93
N VAL A 89 -2.88 -10.54 -15.18
CA VAL A 89 -1.54 -10.26 -15.70
C VAL A 89 -0.69 -11.53 -15.68
N THR A 90 -0.04 -11.80 -16.80
CA THR A 90 0.96 -12.86 -16.94
C THR A 90 2.21 -12.25 -17.55
N VAL A 91 3.37 -12.54 -16.97
CA VAL A 91 4.65 -12.00 -17.43
C VAL A 91 5.60 -13.12 -17.80
N ALA A 92 6.57 -12.81 -18.65
CA ALA A 92 7.55 -13.79 -19.11
C ALA A 92 8.86 -13.63 -18.33
N ALA A 93 9.46 -14.74 -17.93
CA ALA A 93 10.80 -14.74 -17.34
C ALA A 93 11.85 -14.40 -18.41
N PRO A 94 13.04 -13.87 -18.06
CA PRO A 94 13.47 -13.59 -16.68
C PRO A 94 12.87 -12.30 -16.10
N ILE A 95 12.79 -12.27 -14.78
CA ILE A 95 12.26 -11.12 -14.04
C ILE A 95 13.26 -10.76 -12.95
N LYS A 96 13.48 -9.47 -12.75
CA LYS A 96 14.37 -8.97 -11.67
C LYS A 96 13.59 -8.13 -10.68
N ILE A 97 14.05 -8.11 -9.44
CA ILE A 97 13.50 -7.22 -8.42
C ILE A 97 13.49 -5.78 -8.96
N GLY A 98 12.33 -5.13 -8.84
CA GLY A 98 12.15 -3.76 -9.33
C GLY A 98 11.67 -3.64 -10.75
N ASP A 99 11.57 -4.74 -11.50
CA ASP A 99 11.02 -4.70 -12.85
C ASP A 99 9.56 -4.25 -12.81
N VAL A 100 9.20 -3.33 -13.70
CA VAL A 100 7.82 -2.85 -13.82
C VAL A 100 6.96 -3.93 -14.46
N ILE A 101 5.98 -4.41 -13.73
CA ILE A 101 5.05 -5.43 -14.20
C ILE A 101 3.82 -4.78 -14.83
N VAL A 102 3.28 -3.75 -14.16
CA VAL A 102 2.17 -2.95 -14.67
C VAL A 102 2.51 -1.48 -14.47
N ALA A 103 2.56 -0.71 -15.55
CA ALA A 103 2.83 0.73 -15.47
C ALA A 103 1.53 1.48 -15.19
N ASN A 104 1.59 2.52 -14.35
CA ASN A 104 0.45 3.38 -14.01
C ASN A 104 -0.80 2.55 -13.65
N ALA A 105 -0.66 1.66 -12.67
CA ALA A 105 -1.74 0.74 -12.30
C ALA A 105 -2.99 1.52 -11.85
N ALA A 106 -4.15 1.19 -12.43
CA ALA A 106 -5.45 1.80 -12.12
C ALA A 106 -5.43 3.34 -12.13
N ASP A 107 -4.62 3.94 -13.01
CA ASP A 107 -4.46 5.41 -13.12
C ASP A 107 -4.03 6.10 -11.83
N THR A 108 -3.32 5.40 -10.96
CA THR A 108 -2.80 5.97 -9.70
C THR A 108 -1.48 6.72 -9.88
N GLY A 109 -0.82 6.58 -11.04
CA GLY A 109 0.52 7.08 -11.27
C GLY A 109 1.59 6.23 -10.60
N VAL A 110 1.23 5.09 -10.02
CA VAL A 110 2.13 4.18 -9.32
C VAL A 110 2.26 2.88 -10.11
N ASP A 111 3.50 2.42 -10.30
CA ASP A 111 3.76 1.16 -11.01
C ASP A 111 3.68 -0.03 -10.07
N ILE A 112 3.34 -1.19 -10.61
CA ILE A 112 3.45 -2.47 -9.92
C ILE A 112 4.81 -3.06 -10.29
N ILE A 113 5.62 -3.39 -9.31
CA ILE A 113 6.98 -3.89 -9.50
C ILE A 113 7.16 -5.28 -8.87
N ALA A 114 8.09 -6.04 -9.45
CA ALA A 114 8.46 -7.35 -8.92
C ALA A 114 9.27 -7.21 -7.63
N THR A 115 9.00 -8.10 -6.66
CA THR A 115 9.72 -8.12 -5.38
C THR A 115 10.73 -9.26 -5.30
N LYS A 116 10.86 -10.05 -6.37
CA LYS A 116 11.70 -11.25 -6.41
C LYS A 116 12.28 -11.44 -7.80
N ASP A 117 13.48 -12.03 -7.88
CA ASP A 117 14.09 -12.45 -9.12
C ASP A 117 13.52 -13.81 -9.55
N ILE A 118 13.17 -13.94 -10.82
CA ILE A 118 12.76 -15.19 -11.44
C ILE A 118 13.69 -15.46 -12.61
N VAL A 119 14.44 -16.54 -12.55
CA VAL A 119 15.32 -16.93 -13.64
C VAL A 119 14.54 -17.69 -14.69
N LYS A 120 15.02 -17.62 -15.93
CA LYS A 120 14.44 -18.36 -17.04
C LYS A 120 14.68 -19.87 -16.87
N ARG A 121 13.66 -20.63 -17.15
CA ARG A 121 13.72 -22.09 -17.10
C ARG A 121 14.61 -22.64 -18.20
#